data_01c478499e80f3c6a20dc7969ad4a346
#
_entry.id   01c478499e80f3c6a20dc7969ad4a346
#
_cell.length_a   1.000
_cell.length_b   1.000
_cell.length_c   1.000
_cell.angle_alpha   90.00
_cell.angle_beta   90.00
_cell.angle_gamma   90.00
#
_symmetry.space_group_name_H-M   'P 1'
#
loop_
_entity.id
_entity.type
_entity.pdbx_description
1 polymer ?
#
loop_
_entity_poly.entity_id
_entity_poly.type
_entity_poly.pdbx_seq_one_letter_code
_entity_poly.pdbx_strand_id
1 'polypeptide(L)'
;MRQSPGFANMFQASVAEGLANTLGAIVMQTLKSVLSYSFETYAEKPSELHRELSRVFGSGATTLERMITKELFRRLDLRYSNDLDFEACVNLARRDMVLSERGNN
;
A
#
# COMPACT_ATOMS: atom_id res chain seq x y z
N MET A 1 -17.05 -10.98 1.81
CA MET A 1 -17.23 -9.75 2.57
C MET A 1 -16.49 -8.61 1.89
N ARG A 2 -17.14 -7.52 1.76
CA ARG A 2 -16.58 -6.39 1.06
C ARG A 2 -15.54 -5.69 1.93
N GLN A 3 -14.45 -5.24 1.31
CA GLN A 3 -13.43 -4.50 1.98
C GLN A 3 -13.96 -3.13 2.41
N SER A 4 -13.44 -2.61 3.51
CA SER A 4 -13.77 -1.26 3.94
C SER A 4 -13.34 -0.24 2.89
N PRO A 5 -14.26 0.61 2.39
CA PRO A 5 -13.87 1.64 1.45
C PRO A 5 -12.83 2.60 2.03
N GLY A 6 -12.88 2.82 3.35
CA GLY A 6 -11.90 3.67 4.00
C GLY A 6 -10.49 3.15 3.88
N PHE A 7 -10.32 1.83 3.99
CA PHE A 7 -8.99 1.27 3.85
C PHE A 7 -8.49 1.38 2.41
N ALA A 8 -9.35 1.10 1.43
CA ALA A 8 -8.93 1.21 0.04
C ALA A 8 -8.47 2.63 -0.29
N ASN A 9 -9.21 3.63 0.19
CA ASN A 9 -8.84 5.02 -0.03
C ASN A 9 -7.54 5.37 0.69
N MET A 10 -7.37 4.91 1.91
CA MET A 10 -6.15 5.16 2.65
C MET A 10 -4.95 4.49 2.00
N PHE A 11 -5.12 3.26 1.53
CA PHE A 11 -4.05 2.56 0.84
C PHE A 11 -3.64 3.31 -0.43
N GLN A 12 -4.62 3.74 -1.21
CA GLN A 12 -4.35 4.49 -2.44
C GLN A 12 -3.57 5.77 -2.13
N ALA A 13 -4.00 6.51 -1.10
CA ALA A 13 -3.31 7.73 -0.72
C ALA A 13 -1.89 7.45 -0.24
N SER A 14 -1.71 6.34 0.48
CA SER A 14 -0.38 5.97 0.97
C SER A 14 0.56 5.63 -0.18
N VAL A 15 0.06 4.92 -1.19
CA VAL A 15 0.86 4.61 -2.37
C VAL A 15 1.20 5.91 -3.11
N ALA A 16 0.20 6.76 -3.33
CA ALA A 16 0.41 7.99 -4.08
C ALA A 16 1.43 8.89 -3.40
N GLU A 17 1.29 9.12 -2.10
CA GLU A 17 2.23 10.00 -1.40
C GLU A 17 3.58 9.35 -1.18
N GLY A 18 3.58 8.07 -0.80
CA GLY A 18 4.83 7.38 -0.55
C GLY A 18 5.72 7.31 -1.78
N LEU A 19 5.12 7.08 -2.93
CA LEU A 19 5.89 6.94 -4.16
C LEU A 19 6.10 8.27 -4.87
N ALA A 20 5.13 9.17 -4.83
CA ALA A 20 5.27 10.43 -5.55
C ALA A 20 6.44 11.26 -5.04
N ASN A 21 6.67 11.25 -3.73
CA ASN A 21 7.78 11.99 -3.13
C ASN A 21 9.13 11.47 -3.60
N THR A 22 9.18 10.20 -4.03
CA THR A 22 10.42 9.57 -4.46
C THR A 22 10.54 9.58 -5.98
N LEU A 23 9.44 9.25 -6.67
CA LEU A 23 9.47 9.03 -8.11
C LEU A 23 9.08 10.24 -8.93
N GLY A 24 8.32 11.17 -8.34
CA GLY A 24 7.82 12.31 -9.07
C GLY A 24 6.54 11.99 -9.84
N ALA A 25 5.87 13.06 -10.28
CA ALA A 25 4.53 12.92 -10.87
C ALA A 25 4.54 12.17 -12.20
N ILE A 26 5.55 12.44 -13.04
CA ILE A 26 5.60 11.82 -14.36
C ILE A 26 5.80 10.31 -14.24
N VAL A 27 6.73 9.89 -13.38
CA VAL A 27 6.99 8.47 -13.19
C VAL A 27 5.78 7.79 -12.57
N MET A 28 5.07 8.48 -11.67
CA MET A 28 3.84 7.92 -11.10
C MET A 28 2.78 7.66 -12.15
N GLN A 29 2.62 8.58 -13.10
CA GLN A 29 1.65 8.36 -14.17
C GLN A 29 2.04 7.20 -15.06
N THR A 30 3.32 7.09 -15.36
CA THR A 30 3.82 5.96 -16.15
C THR A 30 3.57 4.64 -15.40
N LEU A 31 3.83 4.63 -14.11
CA LEU A 31 3.60 3.43 -13.30
C LEU A 31 2.14 3.02 -13.34
N LYS A 32 1.23 3.98 -13.19
CA LYS A 32 -0.20 3.67 -13.26
C LYS A 32 -0.58 3.05 -14.59
N SER A 33 0.09 3.46 -15.67
CA SER A 33 -0.20 2.92 -17.01
C SER A 33 0.23 1.47 -17.16
N VAL A 34 1.29 1.04 -16.46
CA VAL A 34 1.81 -0.31 -16.62
C VAL A 34 1.27 -1.30 -15.60
N LEU A 35 0.62 -0.82 -14.55
CA LEU A 35 0.03 -1.69 -13.56
C LEU A 35 -1.30 -2.25 -14.07
N SER A 36 -1.57 -3.51 -13.72
CA SER A 36 -2.77 -4.20 -14.19
C SER A 36 -4.04 -3.70 -13.51
N TYR A 37 -3.92 -3.24 -12.27
CA TYR A 37 -5.08 -2.85 -11.47
C TYR A 37 -4.91 -1.46 -10.93
N SER A 38 -6.00 -0.90 -10.38
CA SER A 38 -5.93 0.35 -9.64
C SER A 38 -5.29 0.09 -8.27
N PHE A 39 -4.76 1.16 -7.66
CA PHE A 39 -4.19 1.01 -6.32
C PHE A 39 -5.22 0.56 -5.31
N GLU A 40 -6.49 0.94 -5.51
CA GLU A 40 -7.56 0.48 -4.63
C GLU A 40 -7.72 -1.03 -4.67
N THR A 41 -7.59 -1.62 -5.85
CA THR A 41 -7.66 -3.06 -6.00
C THR A 41 -6.51 -3.76 -5.31
N TYR A 42 -5.32 -3.17 -5.39
CA TYR A 42 -4.14 -3.75 -4.74
C TYR A 42 -4.25 -3.74 -3.23
N ALA A 43 -5.12 -2.90 -2.66
CA ALA A 43 -5.35 -2.95 -1.21
C ALA A 43 -5.83 -4.33 -0.77
N GLU A 44 -6.58 -5.01 -1.64
CA GLU A 44 -7.03 -6.37 -1.36
C GLU A 44 -6.08 -7.43 -1.86
N LYS A 45 -5.18 -7.06 -2.76
CA LYS A 45 -4.26 -7.99 -3.40
C LYS A 45 -2.83 -7.47 -3.32
N PRO A 46 -2.30 -7.29 -2.09
CA PRO A 46 -0.96 -6.71 -1.98
C PRO A 46 0.13 -7.56 -2.61
N SER A 47 -0.03 -8.89 -2.64
CA SER A 47 0.96 -9.73 -3.27
C SER A 47 1.00 -9.50 -4.79
N GLU A 48 -0.12 -9.13 -5.39
CA GLU A 48 -0.14 -8.78 -6.81
C GLU A 48 0.64 -7.50 -7.06
N LEU A 49 0.48 -6.51 -6.19
CA LEU A 49 1.27 -5.28 -6.34
C LEU A 49 2.76 -5.57 -6.17
N HIS A 50 3.09 -6.40 -5.19
CA HIS A 50 4.49 -6.80 -5.00
C HIS A 50 5.06 -7.41 -6.28
N ARG A 51 4.32 -8.31 -6.91
CA ARG A 51 4.78 -8.95 -8.13
C ARG A 51 4.96 -7.94 -9.26
N GLU A 52 4.00 -7.04 -9.42
CA GLU A 52 4.08 -6.03 -10.48
C GLU A 52 5.24 -5.07 -10.25
N LEU A 53 5.43 -4.60 -9.02
CA LEU A 53 6.55 -3.71 -8.72
C LEU A 53 7.89 -4.41 -8.92
N SER A 54 7.96 -5.68 -8.54
CA SER A 54 9.19 -6.46 -8.75
C SER A 54 9.50 -6.63 -10.23
N ARG A 55 8.47 -6.79 -11.05
CA ARG A 55 8.65 -6.93 -12.49
C ARG A 55 9.20 -5.64 -13.10
N VAL A 56 8.73 -4.50 -12.62
CA VAL A 56 9.13 -3.21 -13.17
C VAL A 56 10.46 -2.72 -12.59
N PHE A 57 10.65 -2.86 -11.30
CA PHE A 57 11.78 -2.26 -10.59
C PHE A 57 12.80 -3.25 -10.09
N GLY A 58 12.56 -4.56 -10.26
CA GLY A 58 13.48 -5.56 -9.74
C GLY A 58 13.64 -5.45 -8.24
N SER A 59 14.89 -5.46 -7.77
CA SER A 59 15.14 -5.38 -6.33
C SER A 59 14.74 -4.04 -5.72
N GLY A 60 14.55 -3.01 -6.54
CA GLY A 60 14.11 -1.71 -6.04
C GLY A 60 12.69 -1.73 -5.51
N ALA A 61 11.91 -2.76 -5.87
CA ALA A 61 10.54 -2.86 -5.39
C ALA A 61 10.46 -2.89 -3.87
N THR A 62 11.42 -3.54 -3.22
CA THR A 62 11.41 -3.62 -1.76
C THR A 62 11.48 -2.22 -1.13
N THR A 63 12.33 -1.35 -1.67
CA THR A 63 12.43 0.01 -1.15
C THR A 63 11.12 0.76 -1.31
N LEU A 64 10.49 0.61 -2.48
CA LEU A 64 9.21 1.29 -2.73
C LEU A 64 8.12 0.76 -1.81
N GLU A 65 8.10 -0.54 -1.58
CA GLU A 65 7.11 -1.14 -0.69
C GLU A 65 7.28 -0.67 0.74
N ARG A 66 8.51 -0.48 1.18
CA ARG A 66 8.76 0.07 2.52
C ARG A 66 8.22 1.48 2.64
N MET A 67 8.37 2.28 1.60
CA MET A 67 7.85 3.64 1.63
C MET A 67 6.33 3.65 1.72
N ILE A 68 5.68 2.77 0.96
CA ILE A 68 4.23 2.64 1.02
C ILE A 68 3.80 2.23 2.43
N THR A 69 4.47 1.21 2.98
CA THR A 69 4.10 0.67 4.28
C THR A 69 4.31 1.69 5.39
N LYS A 70 5.42 2.42 5.34
CA LYS A 70 5.68 3.43 6.36
C LYS A 70 4.63 4.52 6.33
N GLU A 71 4.22 4.94 5.14
CA GLU A 71 3.19 5.96 5.02
C GLU A 71 1.84 5.43 5.53
N LEU A 72 1.52 4.18 5.18
CA LEU A 72 0.27 3.56 5.63
C LEU A 72 0.22 3.44 7.14
N PHE A 73 1.33 2.96 7.74
CA PHE A 73 1.39 2.80 9.19
C PHE A 73 1.36 4.14 9.90
N ARG A 74 1.99 5.17 9.31
CA ARG A 74 1.94 6.50 9.88
C ARG A 74 0.50 7.03 9.94
N ARG A 75 -0.26 6.80 8.88
CA ARG A 75 -1.65 7.26 8.82
C ARG A 75 -2.53 6.54 9.83
N LEU A 76 -2.17 5.30 10.16
CA LEU A 76 -2.94 4.49 11.12
C LEU A 76 -2.37 4.54 12.53
N ASP A 77 -1.29 5.30 12.72
CA ASP A 77 -0.61 5.39 14.02
C ASP A 77 -0.12 4.03 14.49
N LEU A 78 0.37 3.23 13.55
CA LEU A 78 0.94 1.92 13.86
C LEU A 78 2.46 2.00 13.80
N ARG A 79 3.09 1.17 14.63
CA ARG A 79 4.55 1.09 14.64
C ARG A 79 5.02 0.24 13.47
N TYR A 80 5.89 0.81 12.63
CA TYR A 80 6.46 0.07 11.52
C TYR A 80 7.52 -0.91 12.01
N SER A 81 7.57 -2.09 11.38
CA SER A 81 8.57 -3.11 11.67
C SER A 81 9.09 -3.69 10.37
N ASN A 82 10.41 -3.94 10.33
CA ASN A 82 11.02 -4.59 9.17
C ASN A 82 10.83 -6.10 9.17
N ASP A 83 10.22 -6.65 10.22
CA ASP A 83 10.08 -8.10 10.37
C ASP A 83 9.02 -8.69 9.46
N LEU A 84 8.12 -7.87 8.93
CA LEU A 84 7.01 -8.32 8.12
C LEU A 84 7.24 -7.98 6.66
N ASP A 85 6.82 -8.87 5.76
CA ASP A 85 6.87 -8.56 4.35
C ASP A 85 5.72 -7.61 3.98
N PHE A 86 5.72 -7.17 2.73
CA PHE A 86 4.76 -6.18 2.28
C PHE A 86 3.32 -6.65 2.44
N GLU A 87 3.05 -7.89 2.03
CA GLU A 87 1.69 -8.43 2.12
C GLU A 87 1.23 -8.50 3.56
N ALA A 88 2.10 -8.95 4.45
CA ALA A 88 1.74 -9.05 5.87
C ALA A 88 1.47 -7.67 6.46
N CYS A 89 2.26 -6.67 6.07
CA CYS A 89 2.06 -5.31 6.55
C CYS A 89 0.71 -4.75 6.10
N VAL A 90 0.37 -4.94 4.84
CA VAL A 90 -0.90 -4.42 4.31
C VAL A 90 -2.08 -5.11 4.99
N ASN A 91 -1.98 -6.43 5.17
CA ASN A 91 -3.05 -7.17 5.82
C ASN A 91 -3.22 -6.77 7.29
N LEU A 92 -2.10 -6.52 7.98
CA LEU A 92 -2.16 -6.05 9.36
C LEU A 92 -2.83 -4.68 9.45
N ALA A 93 -2.46 -3.78 8.55
CA ALA A 93 -3.04 -2.44 8.53
C ALA A 93 -4.54 -2.50 8.26
N ARG A 94 -4.93 -3.33 7.29
CA ARG A 94 -6.35 -3.47 6.98
C ARG A 94 -7.13 -4.00 8.16
N ARG A 95 -6.60 -5.01 8.83
CA ARG A 95 -7.27 -5.59 9.99
C ARG A 95 -7.37 -4.58 11.12
N ASP A 96 -6.31 -3.82 11.36
CA ASP A 96 -6.33 -2.80 12.40
C ASP A 96 -7.41 -1.76 12.15
N MET A 97 -7.53 -1.31 10.91
CA MET A 97 -8.53 -0.32 10.57
C MET A 97 -9.95 -0.85 10.74
N VAL A 98 -10.18 -2.09 10.30
CA VAL A 98 -11.50 -2.71 10.44
C VAL A 98 -11.86 -2.87 11.90
N LEU A 99 -10.92 -3.31 12.73
CA LEU A 99 -11.19 -3.47 14.16
C LEU A 99 -11.46 -2.12 14.83
N SER A 100 -10.74 -1.08 14.43
CA SER A 100 -10.98 0.26 14.98
C SER A 100 -12.35 0.77 14.61
N GLU A 101 -12.78 0.55 13.38
CA GLU A 101 -14.11 0.96 12.95
C GLU A 101 -15.19 0.25 13.74
N ARG A 102 -14.99 -1.05 13.99
CA ARG A 102 -15.97 -1.82 14.74
C ARG A 102 -15.97 -1.45 16.22
N GLY A 103 -14.81 -1.10 16.76
CA GLY A 103 -14.70 -0.74 18.15
C GLY A 103 -15.28 0.62 18.49
N ASN A 104 -15.55 1.44 17.50
CA ASN A 104 -16.06 2.78 17.72
C ASN A 104 -17.58 2.87 17.73
N ASN A 105 -18.25 1.76 17.70
CA ASN A 105 -19.71 1.75 17.72
C ASN A 105 -20.31 2.18 19.05
#